data_e18c199b9a07f8be21b0b6d33fe31996
#
_entry.id   e18c199b9a07f8be21b0b6d33fe31996
#
_cell.length_a   1.000
_cell.length_b   1.000
_cell.length_c   1.000
_cell.angle_alpha   90.00
_cell.angle_beta   90.00
_cell.angle_gamma   90.00
#
_symmetry.space_group_name_H-M   'P 1'
#
loop_
_entity.id
_entity.type
_entity.pdbx_description
1 polymer ?
#
loop_
_entity_poly.entity_id
_entity_poly.type
_entity_poly.pdbx_seq_one_letter_code
_entity_poly.pdbx_strand_id
1 'polypeptide(L)'
;MKKIVIIGASSGIGMRVASDFARLGWRVGIAARREEQLKALKEKYPDRVEYMTIDVTAEDAVERFYKLIELIDGMDYLLYAAGCGWRNPDLDNASDEQTVLVNVYGFTRIINAAYKYYKDTANLHRGYIAAITSVAGVKGIGISASYSASKRYQWTYLQAIDQLAHQQHVNVSVTDIRPGFVDTDLLNGHKYPLEMSVDYVAPRLESAMLRGKRVAVIDSRWAVVSALWSIIPNALWRRIEFVDY
;
A
#
# COMPACT_ATOMS: atom_id res chain seq x y z
N MET A 1 8.98 -5.58 -22.02
CA MET A 1 8.21 -4.42 -21.47
C MET A 1 7.92 -4.72 -20.03
N LYS A 2 8.15 -3.78 -19.08
CA LYS A 2 7.89 -3.99 -17.65
C LYS A 2 6.40 -3.99 -17.36
N LYS A 3 5.98 -4.74 -16.33
CA LYS A 3 4.58 -4.98 -15.97
C LYS A 3 4.38 -4.71 -14.48
N ILE A 4 3.36 -3.94 -14.15
CA ILE A 4 3.01 -3.62 -12.77
C ILE A 4 1.53 -3.87 -12.50
N VAL A 5 1.23 -4.50 -11.36
CA VAL A 5 -0.13 -4.58 -10.83
C VAL A 5 -0.26 -3.61 -9.65
N ILE A 6 -1.33 -2.82 -9.63
CA ILE A 6 -1.60 -1.84 -8.58
C ILE A 6 -2.98 -2.10 -7.97
N ILE A 7 -3.00 -2.49 -6.71
CA ILE A 7 -4.21 -2.70 -5.93
C ILE A 7 -4.52 -1.42 -5.13
N GLY A 8 -5.70 -0.84 -5.34
CA GLY A 8 -6.08 0.45 -4.77
C GLY A 8 -5.81 1.63 -5.72
N ALA A 9 -6.06 1.43 -7.02
CA ALA A 9 -5.73 2.39 -8.07
C ALA A 9 -6.89 3.35 -8.46
N SER A 10 -7.99 3.40 -7.70
CA SER A 10 -9.14 4.25 -8.03
C SER A 10 -9.03 5.70 -7.57
N SER A 11 -8.03 6.06 -6.76
CA SER A 11 -7.76 7.45 -6.32
C SER A 11 -6.35 7.60 -5.73
N GLY A 12 -6.02 8.82 -5.34
CA GLY A 12 -4.82 9.15 -4.58
C GLY A 12 -3.52 8.63 -5.19
N ILE A 13 -2.65 8.10 -4.34
CA ILE A 13 -1.30 7.66 -4.73
C ILE A 13 -1.37 6.51 -5.76
N GLY A 14 -2.25 5.53 -5.56
CA GLY A 14 -2.35 4.37 -6.45
C GLY A 14 -2.73 4.76 -7.89
N MET A 15 -3.72 5.64 -8.06
CA MET A 15 -4.13 6.17 -9.36
C MET A 15 -3.01 6.97 -10.02
N ARG A 16 -2.31 7.79 -9.25
CA ARG A 16 -1.19 8.59 -9.76
C ARG A 16 -0.06 7.71 -10.26
N VAL A 17 0.38 6.74 -9.49
CA VAL A 17 1.45 5.79 -9.88
C VAL A 17 1.04 4.99 -11.12
N ALA A 18 -0.23 4.55 -11.21
CA ALA A 18 -0.74 3.87 -12.39
C ALA A 18 -0.62 4.73 -13.66
N SER A 19 -1.01 6.01 -13.56
CA SER A 19 -0.89 6.98 -14.67
C SER A 19 0.57 7.22 -15.05
N ASP A 20 1.48 7.33 -14.08
CA ASP A 20 2.90 7.58 -14.33
C ASP A 20 3.57 6.41 -15.04
N PHE A 21 3.33 5.16 -14.60
CA PHE A 21 3.87 3.97 -15.29
C PHE A 21 3.25 3.73 -16.66
N ALA A 22 1.95 4.01 -16.84
CA ALA A 22 1.31 3.95 -18.17
C ALA A 22 1.97 4.94 -19.16
N ARG A 23 2.25 6.18 -18.71
CA ARG A 23 2.99 7.18 -19.53
C ARG A 23 4.42 6.76 -19.86
N LEU A 24 5.07 6.02 -18.96
CA LEU A 24 6.40 5.44 -19.17
C LEU A 24 6.39 4.21 -20.09
N GLY A 25 5.23 3.83 -20.62
CA GLY A 25 5.09 2.74 -21.57
C GLY A 25 5.06 1.34 -20.94
N TRP A 26 4.82 1.22 -19.62
CA TRP A 26 4.65 -0.07 -18.97
C TRP A 26 3.27 -0.66 -19.26
N ARG A 27 3.13 -1.98 -19.11
CA ARG A 27 1.81 -2.61 -18.96
C ARG A 27 1.39 -2.50 -17.49
N VAL A 28 0.19 -1.99 -17.27
CA VAL A 28 -0.32 -1.66 -15.94
C VAL A 28 -1.65 -2.38 -15.72
N GLY A 29 -1.69 -3.30 -14.78
CA GLY A 29 -2.92 -3.89 -14.27
C GLY A 29 -3.40 -3.08 -13.06
N ILE A 30 -4.61 -2.54 -13.10
CA ILE A 30 -5.16 -1.76 -12.00
C ILE A 30 -6.38 -2.42 -11.38
N ALA A 31 -6.49 -2.35 -10.06
CA ALA A 31 -7.62 -2.90 -9.34
C ALA A 31 -8.09 -2.00 -8.20
N ALA A 32 -9.40 -1.92 -8.04
CA ALA A 32 -10.09 -1.29 -6.92
C ALA A 32 -11.58 -1.68 -6.94
N ARG A 33 -12.37 -1.20 -5.96
CA ARG A 33 -13.82 -1.41 -5.91
C ARG A 33 -14.59 -0.49 -6.86
N ARG A 34 -14.10 0.74 -7.08
CA ARG A 34 -14.77 1.76 -7.90
C ARG A 34 -14.41 1.56 -9.37
N GLU A 35 -15.31 0.92 -10.11
CA GLU A 35 -15.06 0.53 -11.50
C GLU A 35 -14.95 1.73 -12.45
N GLU A 36 -15.77 2.75 -12.27
CA GLU A 36 -15.79 3.93 -13.16
C GLU A 36 -14.43 4.62 -13.24
N GLN A 37 -13.74 4.78 -12.09
CA GLN A 37 -12.41 5.37 -12.05
C GLN A 37 -11.36 4.51 -12.76
N LEU A 38 -11.52 3.18 -12.67
CA LEU A 38 -10.63 2.25 -13.39
C LEU A 38 -10.85 2.32 -14.89
N LYS A 39 -12.11 2.37 -15.32
CA LYS A 39 -12.49 2.55 -16.76
C LYS A 39 -11.92 3.85 -17.31
N ALA A 40 -12.09 4.96 -16.62
CA ALA A 40 -11.56 6.25 -17.04
C ALA A 40 -10.03 6.21 -17.25
N LEU A 41 -9.30 5.49 -16.39
CA LEU A 41 -7.85 5.33 -16.55
C LEU A 41 -7.51 4.40 -17.74
N LYS A 42 -8.27 3.34 -17.96
CA LYS A 42 -8.13 2.47 -19.13
C LYS A 42 -8.41 3.24 -20.43
N GLU A 43 -9.46 4.05 -20.49
CA GLU A 43 -9.79 4.89 -21.65
C GLU A 43 -8.68 5.89 -21.97
N LYS A 44 -8.03 6.44 -20.93
CA LYS A 44 -6.90 7.37 -21.10
C LYS A 44 -5.64 6.69 -21.64
N TYR A 45 -5.44 5.40 -21.34
CA TYR A 45 -4.26 4.62 -21.75
C TYR A 45 -4.66 3.24 -22.30
N PRO A 46 -5.43 3.19 -23.42
CA PRO A 46 -6.09 1.96 -23.89
C PRO A 46 -5.14 0.81 -24.20
N ASP A 47 -3.92 1.09 -24.66
CA ASP A 47 -2.92 0.06 -25.01
C ASP A 47 -2.00 -0.34 -23.86
N ARG A 48 -2.12 0.31 -22.70
CA ARG A 48 -1.19 0.15 -21.58
C ARG A 48 -1.84 -0.35 -20.31
N VAL A 49 -3.09 0.03 -20.08
CA VAL A 49 -3.79 -0.24 -18.83
C VAL A 49 -4.84 -1.33 -19.06
N GLU A 50 -4.84 -2.34 -18.19
CA GLU A 50 -5.96 -3.28 -17.99
C GLU A 50 -6.51 -3.11 -16.58
N TYR A 51 -7.79 -3.36 -16.40
CA TYR A 51 -8.40 -3.22 -15.09
C TYR A 51 -9.26 -4.41 -14.68
N MET A 52 -9.42 -4.56 -13.38
CA MET A 52 -10.37 -5.49 -12.78
C MET A 52 -10.95 -4.90 -11.50
N THR A 53 -12.26 -5.00 -11.33
CA THR A 53 -12.89 -4.63 -10.07
C THR A 53 -12.56 -5.68 -9.02
N ILE A 54 -11.81 -5.30 -7.99
CA ILE A 54 -11.43 -6.19 -6.89
C ILE A 54 -11.77 -5.51 -5.56
N ASP A 55 -12.63 -6.17 -4.77
CA ASP A 55 -12.70 -5.93 -3.33
C ASP A 55 -11.74 -6.93 -2.67
N VAL A 56 -10.69 -6.42 -2.01
CA VAL A 56 -9.67 -7.27 -1.38
C VAL A 56 -10.21 -8.14 -0.24
N THR A 57 -11.41 -7.82 0.27
CA THR A 57 -12.09 -8.58 1.33
C THR A 57 -12.97 -9.70 0.79
N ALA A 58 -13.34 -9.69 -0.50
CA ALA A 58 -14.19 -10.69 -1.13
C ALA A 58 -13.49 -12.04 -1.28
N GLU A 59 -14.27 -13.12 -1.31
CA GLU A 59 -13.73 -14.48 -1.43
C GLU A 59 -12.92 -14.67 -2.72
N ASP A 60 -13.39 -14.11 -3.82
CA ASP A 60 -12.81 -14.21 -5.16
C ASP A 60 -11.64 -13.23 -5.42
N ALA A 61 -11.24 -12.43 -4.43
CA ALA A 61 -10.20 -11.40 -4.59
C ALA A 61 -8.89 -11.95 -5.15
N VAL A 62 -8.45 -13.11 -4.66
CA VAL A 62 -7.19 -13.76 -5.11
C VAL A 62 -7.32 -14.31 -6.53
N GLU A 63 -8.46 -14.91 -6.88
CA GLU A 63 -8.72 -15.38 -8.24
C GLU A 63 -8.70 -14.21 -9.24
N ARG A 64 -9.41 -13.12 -8.91
CA ARG A 64 -9.40 -11.89 -9.74
C ARG A 64 -8.03 -11.27 -9.85
N PHE A 65 -7.23 -11.32 -8.78
CA PHE A 65 -5.85 -10.84 -8.81
C PHE A 65 -5.00 -11.62 -9.83
N TYR A 66 -5.11 -12.95 -9.85
CA TYR A 66 -4.40 -13.76 -10.86
C TYR A 66 -4.91 -13.50 -12.28
N LYS A 67 -6.22 -13.36 -12.48
CA LYS A 67 -6.79 -12.97 -13.78
C LYS A 67 -6.27 -11.61 -14.26
N LEU A 68 -6.09 -10.64 -13.37
CA LEU A 68 -5.50 -9.35 -13.73
C LEU A 68 -4.03 -9.48 -14.16
N ILE A 69 -3.26 -10.35 -13.51
CA ILE A 69 -1.90 -10.67 -13.92
C ILE A 69 -1.89 -11.27 -15.33
N GLU A 70 -2.80 -12.18 -15.63
CA GLU A 70 -2.94 -12.79 -16.97
C GLU A 70 -3.28 -11.75 -18.04
N LEU A 71 -4.21 -10.81 -17.75
CA LEU A 71 -4.59 -9.74 -18.68
C LEU A 71 -3.43 -8.84 -19.10
N ILE A 72 -2.38 -8.74 -18.27
CA ILE A 72 -1.18 -7.96 -18.59
C ILE A 72 0.04 -8.83 -18.94
N ASP A 73 -0.16 -10.13 -19.19
CA ASP A 73 0.83 -11.16 -19.55
C ASP A 73 1.92 -11.38 -18.47
N GLY A 74 1.59 -11.20 -17.19
CA GLY A 74 2.50 -11.42 -16.07
C GLY A 74 2.72 -10.19 -15.19
N MET A 75 3.57 -10.31 -14.16
CA MET A 75 3.80 -9.25 -13.18
C MET A 75 5.28 -9.20 -12.76
N ASP A 76 5.95 -8.06 -13.00
CA ASP A 76 7.29 -7.78 -12.46
C ASP A 76 7.19 -7.05 -11.12
N TYR A 77 6.19 -6.16 -10.97
CA TYR A 77 5.99 -5.32 -9.79
C TYR A 77 4.55 -5.44 -9.29
N LEU A 78 4.39 -5.57 -7.95
CA LEU A 78 3.14 -5.32 -7.26
C LEU A 78 3.28 -4.04 -6.43
N LEU A 79 2.32 -3.12 -6.56
CA LEU A 79 2.08 -2.06 -5.58
C LEU A 79 0.74 -2.30 -4.88
N TYR A 80 0.78 -2.60 -3.58
CA TYR A 80 -0.40 -2.62 -2.74
C TYR A 80 -0.63 -1.24 -2.14
N ALA A 81 -1.63 -0.52 -2.66
CA ALA A 81 -2.02 0.83 -2.24
C ALA A 81 -3.42 0.88 -1.62
N ALA A 82 -4.14 -0.26 -1.58
CA ALA A 82 -5.45 -0.32 -0.94
C ALA A 82 -5.32 -0.19 0.59
N GLY A 83 -6.21 0.59 1.17
CA GLY A 83 -6.28 0.78 2.60
C GLY A 83 -7.39 1.75 2.97
N CYS A 84 -7.84 1.65 4.20
CA CYS A 84 -8.79 2.57 4.80
C CYS A 84 -8.43 2.80 6.27
N GLY A 85 -9.02 3.84 6.86
CA GLY A 85 -8.87 4.14 8.26
C GLY A 85 -9.68 5.37 8.62
N TRP A 86 -10.13 5.40 9.84
CA TRP A 86 -10.95 6.47 10.38
C TRP A 86 -10.41 6.95 11.73
N ARG A 87 -10.78 8.15 12.08
CA ARG A 87 -10.77 8.59 13.47
C ARG A 87 -11.95 7.92 14.15
N ASN A 88 -11.70 7.20 15.21
CA ASN A 88 -12.71 6.41 15.92
C ASN A 88 -12.48 6.48 17.43
N PRO A 89 -12.63 7.67 18.06
CA PRO A 89 -12.43 7.83 19.49
C PRO A 89 -13.48 7.08 20.33
N ASP A 90 -14.65 6.82 19.74
CA ASP A 90 -15.76 6.13 20.41
C ASP A 90 -15.71 4.61 20.25
N LEU A 91 -14.68 4.09 19.55
CA LEU A 91 -14.47 2.67 19.28
C LEU A 91 -15.68 2.02 18.58
N ASP A 92 -16.26 2.71 17.59
CA ASP A 92 -17.29 2.13 16.73
C ASP A 92 -16.77 0.88 16.02
N ASN A 93 -17.43 -0.24 16.27
CA ASN A 93 -16.99 -1.54 15.77
C ASN A 93 -16.97 -1.62 14.23
N ALA A 94 -17.95 -1.03 13.55
CA ALA A 94 -18.05 -1.13 12.10
C ALA A 94 -16.84 -0.48 11.39
N SER A 95 -16.37 0.66 11.87
CA SER A 95 -15.18 1.34 11.38
C SER A 95 -13.91 0.52 11.63
N ASP A 96 -13.77 -0.06 12.81
CA ASP A 96 -12.61 -0.86 13.19
C ASP A 96 -12.59 -2.20 12.43
N GLU A 97 -13.71 -2.88 12.34
CA GLU A 97 -13.85 -4.12 11.55
C GLU A 97 -13.50 -3.89 10.08
N GLN A 98 -14.03 -2.83 9.46
CA GLN A 98 -13.71 -2.49 8.08
C GLN A 98 -12.22 -2.20 7.90
N THR A 99 -11.59 -1.53 8.85
CA THR A 99 -10.14 -1.28 8.84
C THR A 99 -9.36 -2.58 8.90
N VAL A 100 -9.73 -3.51 9.78
CA VAL A 100 -9.08 -4.82 9.92
C VAL A 100 -9.29 -5.67 8.67
N LEU A 101 -10.51 -5.73 8.15
CA LEU A 101 -10.82 -6.50 6.94
C LEU A 101 -9.99 -6.03 5.74
N VAL A 102 -9.89 -4.73 5.49
CA VAL A 102 -9.14 -4.21 4.34
C VAL A 102 -7.64 -4.25 4.58
N ASN A 103 -7.16 -3.69 5.73
CA ASN A 103 -5.73 -3.46 5.94
C ASN A 103 -4.98 -4.69 6.46
N VAL A 104 -5.68 -5.68 7.03
CA VAL A 104 -5.07 -6.89 7.56
C VAL A 104 -5.46 -8.09 6.70
N TYR A 105 -6.73 -8.46 6.66
CA TYR A 105 -7.17 -9.65 5.96
C TYR A 105 -6.95 -9.56 4.45
N GLY A 106 -7.48 -8.53 3.79
CA GLY A 106 -7.33 -8.33 2.34
C GLY A 106 -5.87 -8.13 1.93
N PHE A 107 -5.12 -7.34 2.71
CA PHE A 107 -3.68 -7.16 2.53
C PHE A 107 -2.93 -8.49 2.55
N THR A 108 -3.12 -9.30 3.59
CA THR A 108 -2.46 -10.59 3.75
C THR A 108 -2.68 -11.52 2.57
N ARG A 109 -3.93 -11.63 2.11
CA ARG A 109 -4.30 -12.51 0.99
C ARG A 109 -3.61 -12.12 -0.31
N ILE A 110 -3.60 -10.83 -0.64
CA ILE A 110 -2.98 -10.34 -1.88
C ILE A 110 -1.45 -10.44 -1.81
N ILE A 111 -0.82 -10.10 -0.68
CA ILE A 111 0.64 -10.24 -0.53
C ILE A 111 1.05 -11.71 -0.62
N ASN A 112 0.29 -12.63 -0.01
CA ASN A 112 0.54 -14.06 -0.11
C ASN A 112 0.40 -14.57 -1.54
N ALA A 113 -0.63 -14.13 -2.26
CA ALA A 113 -0.83 -14.49 -3.65
C ALA A 113 0.33 -14.01 -4.54
N ALA A 114 0.78 -12.77 -4.34
CA ALA A 114 1.93 -12.24 -5.07
C ALA A 114 3.23 -12.98 -4.74
N TYR A 115 3.46 -13.30 -3.46
CA TYR A 115 4.63 -14.08 -3.07
C TYR A 115 4.64 -15.46 -3.73
N LYS A 116 3.50 -16.17 -3.72
CA LYS A 116 3.34 -17.47 -4.38
C LYS A 116 3.57 -17.34 -5.88
N TYR A 117 3.00 -16.33 -6.53
CA TYR A 117 3.21 -16.08 -7.95
C TYR A 117 4.71 -15.98 -8.28
N TYR A 118 5.49 -15.21 -7.52
CA TYR A 118 6.94 -15.10 -7.75
C TYR A 118 7.70 -16.38 -7.40
N LYS A 119 7.26 -17.15 -6.43
CA LYS A 119 7.84 -18.45 -6.11
C LYS A 119 7.61 -19.48 -7.21
N ASP A 120 6.39 -19.52 -7.77
CA ASP A 120 5.98 -20.54 -8.74
C ASP A 120 6.46 -20.24 -10.16
N THR A 121 6.67 -18.97 -10.52
CA THR A 121 7.12 -18.57 -11.86
C THR A 121 8.61 -18.77 -12.11
N ALA A 122 9.35 -19.46 -11.21
CA ALA A 122 10.77 -19.85 -11.30
C ALA A 122 11.65 -18.75 -11.91
N ASN A 123 11.57 -17.62 -11.38
CA ASN A 123 12.07 -16.30 -11.67
C ASN A 123 13.33 -16.20 -12.55
N LEU A 124 13.15 -16.05 -13.84
CA LEU A 124 14.18 -15.54 -14.74
C LEU A 124 14.54 -14.08 -14.40
N HIS A 125 13.62 -13.35 -13.75
CA HIS A 125 13.80 -11.96 -13.34
C HIS A 125 13.38 -11.75 -11.88
N ARG A 126 13.93 -10.72 -11.25
CA ARG A 126 13.59 -10.34 -9.88
C ARG A 126 12.19 -9.75 -9.82
N GLY A 127 11.34 -10.30 -8.94
CA GLY A 127 10.04 -9.74 -8.61
C GLY A 127 10.14 -8.61 -7.56
N TYR A 128 9.14 -7.73 -7.52
CA TYR A 128 9.07 -6.63 -6.55
C TYR A 128 7.68 -6.54 -5.93
N ILE A 129 7.61 -6.64 -4.61
CA ILE A 129 6.41 -6.41 -3.82
C ILE A 129 6.60 -5.11 -3.05
N ALA A 130 5.78 -4.11 -3.31
CA ALA A 130 5.75 -2.87 -2.55
C ALA A 130 4.37 -2.65 -1.93
N ALA A 131 4.32 -2.13 -0.71
CA ALA A 131 3.05 -1.76 -0.08
C ALA A 131 3.14 -0.39 0.58
N ILE A 132 2.06 0.39 0.44
CA ILE A 132 1.89 1.67 1.11
C ILE A 132 1.34 1.39 2.50
N THR A 133 2.21 1.50 3.49
CA THR A 133 1.86 1.39 4.90
C THR A 133 1.62 2.78 5.50
N SER A 134 2.26 3.18 6.56
CA SER A 134 2.23 4.54 7.13
C SER A 134 3.22 4.67 8.28
N VAL A 135 3.69 5.88 8.56
CA VAL A 135 4.37 6.20 9.82
C VAL A 135 3.49 5.97 11.06
N ALA A 136 2.17 5.95 10.89
CA ALA A 136 1.22 5.65 11.97
C ALA A 136 1.42 4.26 12.62
N GLY A 137 2.10 3.33 11.92
CA GLY A 137 2.46 2.02 12.48
C GLY A 137 3.57 2.07 13.54
N VAL A 138 4.21 3.20 13.81
CA VAL A 138 5.32 3.29 14.78
C VAL A 138 4.84 3.17 16.23
N LYS A 139 3.66 3.72 16.54
CA LYS A 139 3.03 3.69 17.87
C LYS A 139 1.51 3.53 17.73
N GLY A 140 0.86 3.02 18.77
CA GLY A 140 -0.60 3.05 18.87
C GLY A 140 -1.08 4.49 18.99
N ILE A 141 -2.03 4.89 18.13
CA ILE A 141 -2.65 6.22 18.11
C ILE A 141 -4.10 6.07 18.59
N GLY A 142 -4.44 6.60 19.78
CA GLY A 142 -5.71 6.34 20.44
C GLY A 142 -6.94 6.69 19.59
N ILE A 143 -6.93 7.87 18.92
CA ILE A 143 -8.02 8.31 18.05
C ILE A 143 -8.13 7.52 16.72
N SER A 144 -7.21 6.61 16.42
CA SER A 144 -7.21 5.77 15.22
C SER A 144 -6.55 4.42 15.56
N ALA A 145 -7.09 3.75 16.59
CA ALA A 145 -6.50 2.55 17.17
C ALA A 145 -6.33 1.42 16.15
N SER A 146 -7.40 1.01 15.48
CA SER A 146 -7.38 -0.05 14.46
C SER A 146 -6.48 0.30 13.28
N TYR A 147 -6.49 1.56 12.83
CA TYR A 147 -5.64 2.01 11.73
C TYR A 147 -4.14 1.88 12.10
N SER A 148 -3.72 2.46 13.24
CA SER A 148 -2.32 2.40 13.66
C SER A 148 -1.85 0.95 13.90
N ALA A 149 -2.70 0.12 14.52
CA ALA A 149 -2.44 -1.30 14.71
C ALA A 149 -2.32 -2.06 13.38
N SER A 150 -3.24 -1.81 12.42
CA SER A 150 -3.19 -2.43 11.11
C SER A 150 -1.94 -2.05 10.31
N LYS A 151 -1.49 -0.79 10.41
CA LYS A 151 -0.25 -0.36 9.75
C LYS A 151 0.99 -0.99 10.40
N ARG A 152 0.99 -1.20 11.71
CA ARG A 152 2.03 -1.98 12.40
C ARG A 152 2.03 -3.43 11.98
N TYR A 153 0.86 -4.06 11.84
CA TYR A 153 0.74 -5.41 11.29
C TYR A 153 1.41 -5.49 9.92
N GLN A 154 1.09 -4.57 9.01
CA GLN A 154 1.65 -4.56 7.66
C GLN A 154 3.19 -4.45 7.67
N TRP A 155 3.78 -3.63 8.55
CA TRP A 155 5.24 -3.54 8.69
C TRP A 155 5.88 -4.89 9.06
N THR A 156 5.35 -5.49 10.13
CA THR A 156 5.87 -6.77 10.63
C THR A 156 5.67 -7.88 9.60
N TYR A 157 4.53 -7.87 8.92
CA TYR A 157 4.22 -8.86 7.90
C TYR A 157 5.17 -8.77 6.69
N LEU A 158 5.41 -7.57 6.15
CA LEU A 158 6.34 -7.36 5.03
C LEU A 158 7.78 -7.76 5.43
N GLN A 159 8.20 -7.44 6.65
CA GLN A 159 9.50 -7.87 7.17
C GLN A 159 9.61 -9.40 7.21
N ALA A 160 8.56 -10.08 7.66
CA ALA A 160 8.53 -11.55 7.71
C ALA A 160 8.56 -12.17 6.30
N ILE A 161 7.84 -11.58 5.33
CA ILE A 161 7.85 -12.02 3.93
C ILE A 161 9.24 -11.81 3.30
N ASP A 162 9.94 -10.71 3.56
CA ASP A 162 11.32 -10.48 3.10
C ASP A 162 12.29 -11.54 3.67
N GLN A 163 12.15 -11.86 4.97
CA GLN A 163 12.92 -12.92 5.61
C GLN A 163 12.64 -14.29 5.00
N LEU A 164 11.36 -14.63 4.81
CA LEU A 164 10.94 -15.89 4.20
C LEU A 164 11.46 -16.04 2.77
N ALA A 165 11.40 -14.96 2.00
CA ALA A 165 11.93 -14.94 0.63
C ALA A 165 13.44 -15.26 0.61
N HIS A 166 14.19 -14.68 1.54
CA HIS A 166 15.61 -14.99 1.68
C HIS A 166 15.85 -16.45 2.05
N GLN A 167 15.12 -16.99 3.03
CA GLN A 167 15.24 -18.38 3.47
C GLN A 167 14.87 -19.40 2.40
N GLN A 168 13.87 -19.10 1.58
CA GLN A 168 13.39 -19.98 0.51
C GLN A 168 14.05 -19.70 -0.85
N HIS A 169 15.02 -18.80 -0.92
CA HIS A 169 15.71 -18.39 -2.15
C HIS A 169 14.75 -17.91 -3.26
N VAL A 170 13.62 -17.30 -2.87
CA VAL A 170 12.69 -16.65 -3.80
C VAL A 170 13.26 -15.31 -4.23
N ASN A 171 13.44 -15.11 -5.55
CA ASN A 171 14.05 -13.89 -6.09
C ASN A 171 13.04 -12.72 -6.11
N VAL A 172 12.68 -12.21 -4.93
CA VAL A 172 11.76 -11.09 -4.76
C VAL A 172 12.34 -10.03 -3.81
N SER A 173 12.09 -8.76 -4.11
CA SER A 173 12.34 -7.63 -3.21
C SER A 173 11.06 -7.16 -2.57
N VAL A 174 11.06 -6.97 -1.26
CA VAL A 174 9.93 -6.45 -0.50
C VAL A 174 10.24 -5.02 -0.05
N THR A 175 9.32 -4.08 -0.35
CA THR A 175 9.46 -2.65 -0.02
C THR A 175 8.28 -2.19 0.84
N ASP A 176 8.57 -1.80 2.06
CA ASP A 176 7.62 -1.15 2.99
C ASP A 176 7.72 0.37 2.82
N ILE A 177 6.67 0.99 2.26
CA ILE A 177 6.61 2.43 1.99
C ILE A 177 5.77 3.10 3.07
N ARG A 178 6.41 3.97 3.85
CA ARG A 178 5.85 4.62 5.04
C ARG A 178 5.68 6.13 4.84
N PRO A 179 4.63 6.60 4.16
CA PRO A 179 4.34 8.01 4.11
C PRO A 179 3.81 8.53 5.46
N GLY A 180 3.99 9.84 5.68
CA GLY A 180 3.21 10.58 6.65
C GLY A 180 1.80 10.90 6.11
N PHE A 181 1.22 12.05 6.53
CA PHE A 181 -0.06 12.49 5.98
C PHE A 181 0.09 12.91 4.51
N VAL A 182 -0.82 12.40 3.68
CA VAL A 182 -0.86 12.71 2.24
C VAL A 182 -2.27 13.15 1.88
N ASP A 183 -2.40 14.27 1.20
CA ASP A 183 -3.68 14.85 0.76
C ASP A 183 -4.38 13.91 -0.22
N THR A 184 -5.26 13.09 0.33
CA THR A 184 -6.04 12.05 -0.35
C THR A 184 -7.38 11.89 0.35
N ASP A 185 -8.32 11.19 -0.30
CA ASP A 185 -9.63 10.84 0.28
C ASP A 185 -9.53 10.17 1.67
N LEU A 186 -8.39 9.55 1.98
CA LEU A 186 -8.17 8.86 3.27
C LEU A 186 -8.18 9.82 4.46
N LEU A 187 -7.84 11.10 4.26
CA LEU A 187 -7.86 12.11 5.33
C LEU A 187 -9.28 12.61 5.66
N ASN A 188 -10.30 12.22 4.87
CA ASN A 188 -11.71 12.61 5.09
C ASN A 188 -11.91 14.13 5.27
N GLY A 189 -11.11 14.93 4.57
CA GLY A 189 -11.18 16.40 4.62
C GLY A 189 -10.47 17.04 5.82
N HIS A 190 -9.93 16.26 6.76
CA HIS A 190 -9.11 16.80 7.84
C HIS A 190 -7.76 17.30 7.33
N LYS A 191 -7.26 18.37 7.92
CA LYS A 191 -5.92 18.88 7.65
C LYS A 191 -4.96 18.48 8.77
N TYR A 192 -3.73 18.15 8.39
CA TYR A 192 -2.72 17.67 9.33
C TYR A 192 -1.38 18.41 9.15
N PRO A 193 -0.58 18.53 10.20
CA PRO A 193 0.76 19.08 10.09
C PRO A 193 1.62 18.24 9.12
N LEU A 194 2.52 18.91 8.41
CA LEU A 194 3.44 18.28 7.47
C LEU A 194 2.77 17.44 6.37
N GLU A 195 1.53 17.79 6.02
CA GLU A 195 0.80 17.15 4.95
C GLU A 195 1.54 17.31 3.60
N MET A 196 1.52 16.27 2.79
CA MET A 196 2.21 16.20 1.51
C MET A 196 1.20 16.02 0.38
N SER A 197 1.47 16.59 -0.78
CA SER A 197 0.68 16.30 -1.98
C SER A 197 1.01 14.92 -2.55
N VAL A 198 0.05 14.33 -3.28
CA VAL A 198 0.27 13.10 -4.06
C VAL A 198 1.41 13.29 -5.06
N ASP A 199 1.51 14.48 -5.69
CA ASP A 199 2.57 14.83 -6.64
C ASP A 199 3.97 14.81 -6.02
N TYR A 200 4.07 15.10 -4.74
CA TYR A 200 5.33 15.02 -4.00
C TYR A 200 5.69 13.60 -3.60
N VAL A 201 4.69 12.80 -3.20
CA VAL A 201 4.88 11.43 -2.66
C VAL A 201 5.13 10.40 -3.76
N ALA A 202 4.35 10.42 -4.84
CA ALA A 202 4.36 9.39 -5.87
C ALA A 202 5.75 9.15 -6.49
N PRO A 203 6.51 10.18 -6.97
CA PRO A 203 7.84 9.94 -7.55
C PRO A 203 8.86 9.36 -6.56
N ARG A 204 8.73 9.69 -5.27
CA ARG A 204 9.61 9.18 -4.21
C ARG A 204 9.31 7.71 -3.89
N LEU A 205 8.04 7.37 -3.87
CA LEU A 205 7.55 6.00 -3.73
C LEU A 205 8.04 5.13 -4.90
N GLU A 206 7.83 5.60 -6.13
CA GLU A 206 8.26 4.91 -7.35
C GLU A 206 9.77 4.65 -7.33
N SER A 207 10.55 5.68 -7.02
CA SER A 207 12.00 5.54 -6.88
C SER A 207 12.42 4.52 -5.81
N ALA A 208 11.71 4.47 -4.68
CA ALA A 208 12.00 3.51 -3.62
C ALA A 208 11.67 2.07 -4.07
N MET A 209 10.50 1.87 -4.68
CA MET A 209 10.05 0.59 -5.22
C MET A 209 10.98 0.08 -6.33
N LEU A 210 11.32 0.92 -7.30
CA LEU A 210 12.19 0.54 -8.43
C LEU A 210 13.61 0.16 -7.99
N ARG A 211 14.09 0.72 -6.87
CA ARG A 211 15.39 0.37 -6.27
C ARG A 211 15.32 -0.81 -5.30
N GLY A 212 14.13 -1.34 -5.01
CA GLY A 212 13.95 -2.42 -4.05
C GLY A 212 14.39 -2.04 -2.63
N LYS A 213 14.11 -0.81 -2.19
CA LYS A 213 14.41 -0.38 -0.82
C LYS A 213 13.54 -1.16 0.16
N ARG A 214 14.13 -1.81 1.17
CA ARG A 214 13.35 -2.56 2.18
C ARG A 214 12.37 -1.68 2.94
N VAL A 215 12.80 -0.49 3.37
CA VAL A 215 11.95 0.50 4.05
C VAL A 215 12.17 1.88 3.44
N ALA A 216 11.10 2.59 3.13
CA ALA A 216 11.13 3.94 2.60
C ALA A 216 10.15 4.83 3.36
N VAL A 217 10.64 5.59 4.32
CA VAL A 217 9.85 6.66 4.95
C VAL A 217 9.82 7.87 4.01
N ILE A 218 8.63 8.41 3.76
CA ILE A 218 8.43 9.59 2.91
C ILE A 218 7.77 10.69 3.75
N ASP A 219 8.41 11.84 4.00
CA ASP A 219 9.77 12.28 3.61
C ASP A 219 10.75 12.23 4.80
N SER A 220 11.89 12.97 4.71
CA SER A 220 12.89 13.03 5.79
C SER A 220 12.32 13.60 7.10
N ARG A 221 11.38 14.57 7.04
CA ARG A 221 10.70 15.12 8.22
C ARG A 221 9.96 14.01 8.98
N TRP A 222 9.20 13.18 8.26
CA TRP A 222 8.51 12.04 8.82
C TRP A 222 9.46 10.93 9.27
N ALA A 223 10.63 10.80 8.66
CA ALA A 223 11.65 9.88 9.15
C ALA A 223 12.15 10.29 10.54
N VAL A 224 12.42 11.59 10.75
CA VAL A 224 12.80 12.13 12.06
C VAL A 224 11.67 11.96 13.08
N VAL A 225 10.44 12.36 12.73
CA VAL A 225 9.27 12.20 13.62
C VAL A 225 9.08 10.74 14.03
N SER A 226 9.13 9.82 13.07
CA SER A 226 8.98 8.38 13.35
C SER A 226 10.08 7.84 14.25
N ALA A 227 11.31 8.27 14.04
CA ALA A 227 12.45 7.88 14.88
C ALA A 227 12.25 8.39 16.32
N LEU A 228 11.85 9.65 16.50
CA LEU A 228 11.56 10.21 17.82
C LEU A 228 10.39 9.49 18.50
N TRP A 229 9.30 9.24 17.77
CA TRP A 229 8.16 8.50 18.32
C TRP A 229 8.55 7.10 18.80
N SER A 230 9.43 6.42 18.06
CA SER A 230 9.83 5.04 18.37
C SER A 230 10.51 4.91 19.72
N ILE A 231 11.25 5.92 20.16
CA ILE A 231 12.03 5.90 21.42
C ILE A 231 11.23 6.43 22.62
N ILE A 232 10.06 7.07 22.42
CA ILE A 232 9.23 7.54 23.54
C ILE A 232 8.73 6.35 24.36
N PRO A 233 8.99 6.27 25.68
CA PRO A 233 8.45 5.21 26.52
C PRO A 233 6.91 5.22 26.51
N ASN A 234 6.28 4.05 26.56
CA ASN A 234 4.82 3.94 26.54
C ASN A 234 4.15 4.68 27.69
N ALA A 235 4.81 4.80 28.87
CA ALA A 235 4.30 5.57 30.00
C ALA A 235 4.20 7.08 29.72
N LEU A 236 5.03 7.61 28.83
CA LEU A 236 4.94 8.99 28.37
C LEU A 236 4.00 9.11 27.18
N TRP A 237 4.10 8.15 26.21
CA TRP A 237 3.26 8.16 25.01
C TRP A 237 1.76 8.25 25.32
N ARG A 238 1.27 7.50 26.32
CA ARG A 238 -0.13 7.50 26.73
C ARG A 238 -0.66 8.85 27.21
N ARG A 239 0.23 9.83 27.47
CA ARG A 239 -0.13 11.18 27.94
C ARG A 239 -0.12 12.22 26.81
N ILE A 240 0.31 11.82 25.61
CA ILE A 240 0.33 12.71 24.46
C ILE A 240 -1.08 12.79 23.88
N GLU A 241 -1.62 13.99 23.88
CA GLU A 241 -2.90 14.30 23.25
C GLU A 241 -2.64 14.67 21.79
N PHE A 242 -3.29 13.95 20.87
CA PHE A 242 -3.35 14.34 19.47
C PHE A 242 -4.51 15.30 19.30
N VAL A 243 -4.21 16.59 19.30
CA VAL A 243 -5.22 17.68 19.23
C VAL A 243 -5.87 17.66 17.86
N ASP A 244 -7.17 17.95 17.82
CA ASP A 244 -7.92 18.20 16.59
C ASP A 244 -7.52 19.56 16.00
N TYR A 245 -7.03 19.55 14.78
CA TYR A 245 -6.84 20.76 13.98
C TYR A 245 -7.96 20.87 12.95
#